data_dd8f6322477b17ecb2826613435ceb0b
#
_entry.id   dd8f6322477b17ecb2826613435ceb0b
#
_cell.length_a   1.000
_cell.length_b   1.000
_cell.length_c   1.000
_cell.angle_alpha   90.00
_cell.angle_beta   90.00
_cell.angle_gamma   90.00
#
_symmetry.space_group_name_H-M   'P 1'
#
loop_
_entity.id
_entity.type
_entity.pdbx_description
1 polymer ?
#
loop_
_entity_poly.entity_id
_entity_poly.type
_entity_poly.pdbx_seq_one_letter_code
_entity_poly.pdbx_strand_id
1 'polypeptide(L)'
;GAGTTHGVDADKADSVSDANLAFMVKFVKDFARTSGAIIALTGAIDLVADPERCFVIRNGRPEMGRITGTGCMLSGLMTAYVAANPEHKLEACAAAVCMMGLAGEIGYSHLEPHEGNATYKNRIIDALYCMTGKVLDEGAKYEVL
;
A
#
# COMPACT_ATOMS: atom_id res chain seq x y z
N GLY A 1 10.78 11.95 17.60
CA GLY A 1 10.62 13.28 17.11
C GLY A 1 9.89 13.24 15.81
N ALA A 2 8.73 13.82 15.77
CA ALA A 2 7.89 13.84 14.59
C ALA A 2 8.49 14.78 13.55
N GLY A 3 8.76 14.27 12.36
CA GLY A 3 8.89 15.10 11.18
C GLY A 3 7.58 15.87 10.94
N THR A 4 7.67 17.03 10.33
CA THR A 4 6.49 17.79 9.91
C THR A 4 5.98 17.23 8.60
N THR A 5 4.70 16.87 8.55
CA THR A 5 4.03 16.49 7.29
C THR A 5 3.43 17.74 6.63
N HIS A 6 3.43 17.79 5.31
CA HIS A 6 2.70 18.79 4.55
C HIS A 6 1.32 18.25 4.15
N GLY A 7 0.32 18.53 4.99
CA GLY A 7 -1.02 17.98 4.79
C GLY A 7 -1.07 16.47 5.05
N VAL A 8 -1.57 15.70 4.10
CA VAL A 8 -1.65 14.22 4.16
C VAL A 8 -0.41 13.53 3.55
N ASP A 9 0.51 14.28 2.97
CA ASP A 9 1.70 13.75 2.33
C ASP A 9 2.85 13.66 3.33
N ALA A 10 3.56 12.53 3.35
CA ALA A 10 4.79 12.38 4.12
C ALA A 10 5.90 13.25 3.54
N ASP A 11 6.81 13.72 4.40
CA ASP A 11 8.02 14.38 3.92
C ASP A 11 8.84 13.41 3.08
N LYS A 12 9.43 13.88 1.97
CA LYS A 12 10.30 13.07 1.11
C LYS A 12 11.49 12.49 1.86
N ALA A 13 11.92 13.14 2.93
CA ALA A 13 13.00 12.66 3.79
C ALA A 13 12.62 11.41 4.59
N ASP A 14 11.33 11.20 4.85
CA ASP A 14 10.79 10.08 5.64
C ASP A 14 10.28 8.94 4.74
N SER A 15 10.38 9.05 3.42
CA SER A 15 9.92 8.02 2.49
C SER A 15 10.79 6.77 2.54
N VAL A 16 10.14 5.60 2.49
CA VAL A 16 10.83 4.30 2.41
C VAL A 16 11.52 4.16 1.06
N SER A 17 12.80 3.78 1.09
CA SER A 17 13.65 3.53 -0.07
C SER A 17 14.58 2.34 0.18
N ASP A 18 15.17 1.77 -0.85
CA ASP A 18 16.14 0.68 -0.68
C ASP A 18 17.32 1.07 0.22
N ALA A 19 17.70 2.34 0.22
CA ALA A 19 18.82 2.84 1.03
C ALA A 19 18.53 2.83 2.53
N ASN A 20 17.26 3.00 2.95
CA ASN A 20 16.85 3.04 4.35
C ASN A 20 15.95 1.88 4.76
N LEU A 21 15.74 0.89 3.90
CA LEU A 21 14.76 -0.18 4.08
C LEU A 21 14.93 -0.92 5.42
N ALA A 22 16.15 -1.38 5.72
CA ALA A 22 16.42 -2.12 6.96
C ALA A 22 16.08 -1.29 8.23
N PHE A 23 16.40 0.00 8.21
CA PHE A 23 16.06 0.92 9.29
C PHE A 23 14.54 1.08 9.41
N MET A 24 13.85 1.29 8.29
CA MET A 24 12.40 1.50 8.27
C MET A 24 11.63 0.24 8.67
N VAL A 25 12.07 -0.94 8.25
CA VAL A 25 11.50 -2.23 8.70
C VAL A 25 11.61 -2.37 10.22
N LYS A 26 12.80 -2.09 10.77
CA LYS A 26 12.98 -2.10 12.23
C LYS A 26 12.06 -1.09 12.91
N PHE A 27 11.98 0.12 12.39
CA PHE A 27 11.15 1.20 12.94
C PHE A 27 9.67 0.81 12.99
N VAL A 28 9.10 0.28 11.91
CA VAL A 28 7.66 -0.09 11.89
C VAL A 28 7.37 -1.29 12.79
N LYS A 29 8.30 -2.27 12.91
CA LYS A 29 8.17 -3.40 13.86
C LYS A 29 8.22 -2.93 15.32
N ASP A 30 9.12 -2.02 15.65
CA ASP A 30 9.23 -1.46 16.99
C ASP A 30 7.98 -0.61 17.33
N PHE A 31 7.46 0.12 16.36
CA PHE A 31 6.22 0.89 16.52
C PHE A 31 5.01 -0.04 16.67
N ALA A 32 4.92 -1.13 15.90
CA ALA A 32 3.89 -2.15 16.07
C ALA A 32 3.93 -2.77 17.47
N ARG A 33 5.14 -3.08 17.98
CA ARG A 33 5.33 -3.62 19.33
C ARG A 33 4.88 -2.65 20.41
N THR A 34 5.20 -1.37 20.26
CA THR A 34 4.88 -0.34 21.27
C THR A 34 3.38 0.00 21.26
N SER A 35 2.76 0.04 20.10
CA SER A 35 1.35 0.41 19.94
C SER A 35 0.38 -0.77 20.12
N GLY A 36 0.87 -2.02 20.00
CA GLY A 36 0.04 -3.21 19.96
C GLY A 36 -0.83 -3.33 18.70
N ALA A 37 -0.48 -2.60 17.64
CA ALA A 37 -1.24 -2.54 16.39
C ALA A 37 -0.41 -3.09 15.22
N ILE A 38 -1.10 -3.53 14.15
CA ILE A 38 -0.48 -3.71 12.84
C ILE A 38 -0.29 -2.34 12.20
N ILE A 39 0.91 -2.08 11.72
CA ILE A 39 1.28 -0.80 11.11
C ILE A 39 1.37 -0.95 9.61
N ALA A 40 0.65 -0.12 8.87
CA ALA A 40 0.80 0.04 7.44
C ALA A 40 1.39 1.43 7.15
N LEU A 41 2.62 1.46 6.67
CA LEU A 41 3.32 2.65 6.22
C LEU A 41 3.39 2.63 4.70
N THR A 42 2.70 3.56 4.04
CA THR A 42 2.59 3.58 2.58
C THR A 42 3.46 4.67 1.96
N GLY A 43 4.02 4.37 0.78
CA GLY A 43 4.91 5.28 0.06
C GLY A 43 5.33 4.74 -1.30
N ALA A 44 6.59 4.92 -1.66
CA ALA A 44 7.17 4.32 -2.87
C ALA A 44 7.42 2.81 -2.68
N ILE A 45 7.73 2.41 -1.47
CA ILE A 45 7.76 1.04 -0.97
C ILE A 45 6.83 1.03 0.24
N ASP A 46 5.87 0.13 0.25
CA ASP A 46 4.93 0.00 1.36
C ASP A 46 5.41 -1.04 2.36
N LEU A 47 5.22 -0.76 3.65
CA LEU A 47 5.54 -1.68 4.74
C LEU A 47 4.28 -1.99 5.53
N VAL A 48 4.00 -3.29 5.75
CA VAL A 48 2.92 -3.74 6.63
C VAL A 48 3.51 -4.68 7.67
N ALA A 49 3.47 -4.30 8.94
CA ALA A 49 4.19 -5.02 9.98
C ALA A 49 3.38 -5.26 11.25
N ASP A 50 3.63 -6.41 11.87
CA ASP A 50 3.43 -6.69 13.28
C ASP A 50 4.79 -6.62 14.02
N PRO A 51 4.87 -6.93 15.32
CA PRO A 51 6.15 -6.94 16.04
C PRO A 51 7.20 -7.93 15.51
N GLU A 52 6.78 -8.99 14.82
CA GLU A 52 7.63 -10.11 14.41
C GLU A 52 7.95 -10.13 12.91
N ARG A 53 6.98 -9.73 12.06
CA ARG A 53 7.08 -9.82 10.61
C ARG A 53 6.78 -8.49 9.95
N CYS A 54 7.41 -8.25 8.81
CA CYS A 54 7.15 -7.09 7.96
C CYS A 54 7.04 -7.52 6.50
N PHE A 55 5.90 -7.24 5.89
CA PHE A 55 5.74 -7.32 4.44
C PHE A 55 6.30 -6.04 3.82
N VAL A 56 7.24 -6.20 2.92
CA VAL A 56 7.80 -5.13 2.08
C VAL A 56 7.15 -5.27 0.71
N ILE A 57 6.34 -4.31 0.32
CA ILE A 57 5.48 -4.40 -0.87
C ILE A 57 5.93 -3.36 -1.89
N ARG A 58 6.08 -3.80 -3.15
CA ARG A 58 6.61 -2.98 -4.25
C ARG A 58 5.61 -2.80 -5.40
N ASN A 59 4.34 -3.12 -5.15
CA ASN A 59 3.28 -2.80 -6.09
C ASN A 59 2.96 -1.30 -6.08
N GLY A 60 2.49 -0.81 -7.20
CA GLY A 60 2.09 0.57 -7.36
C GLY A 60 2.92 1.34 -8.37
N ARG A 61 2.54 2.57 -8.59
CA ARG A 61 3.17 3.47 -9.55
C ARG A 61 3.23 4.90 -9.00
N PRO A 62 4.27 5.67 -9.36
CA PRO A 62 4.38 7.06 -8.92
C PRO A 62 3.18 7.94 -9.31
N GLU A 63 2.53 7.63 -10.43
CA GLU A 63 1.37 8.36 -10.93
C GLU A 63 0.15 8.27 -9.99
N MET A 64 0.05 7.22 -9.18
CA MET A 64 -0.99 7.09 -8.14
C MET A 64 -0.95 8.23 -7.13
N GLY A 65 0.22 8.79 -6.85
CA GLY A 65 0.38 9.94 -5.96
C GLY A 65 -0.32 11.22 -6.44
N ARG A 66 -0.72 11.27 -7.72
CA ARG A 66 -1.49 12.40 -8.29
C ARG A 66 -3.01 12.20 -8.17
N ILE A 67 -3.45 11.03 -7.68
CA ILE A 67 -4.87 10.68 -7.59
C ILE A 67 -5.34 10.91 -6.16
N THR A 68 -6.11 11.96 -5.95
CA THR A 68 -6.70 12.24 -4.64
C THR A 68 -7.64 11.11 -4.22
N GLY A 69 -7.44 10.59 -3.01
CA GLY A 69 -8.32 9.61 -2.37
C GLY A 69 -7.85 8.15 -2.48
N THR A 70 -6.72 7.85 -3.12
CA THR A 70 -6.17 6.48 -3.15
C THR A 70 -5.88 5.94 -1.75
N GLY A 71 -5.31 6.76 -0.86
CA GLY A 71 -5.09 6.39 0.53
C GLY A 71 -6.39 6.12 1.30
N CYS A 72 -7.43 6.93 1.08
CA CYS A 72 -8.75 6.69 1.68
C CYS A 72 -9.38 5.38 1.17
N MET A 73 -9.27 5.09 -0.13
CA MET A 73 -9.73 3.82 -0.70
C MET A 73 -8.96 2.64 -0.10
N LEU A 74 -7.64 2.75 0.05
CA LEU A 74 -6.83 1.72 0.70
C LEU A 74 -7.26 1.48 2.14
N SER A 75 -7.56 2.51 2.92
CA SER A 75 -8.06 2.36 4.30
C SER A 75 -9.37 1.57 4.33
N GLY A 76 -10.28 1.84 3.38
CA GLY A 76 -11.51 1.08 3.23
C GLY A 76 -11.27 -0.39 2.86
N LEU A 77 -10.35 -0.65 1.93
CA LEU A 77 -9.94 -2.01 1.56
C LEU A 77 -9.34 -2.77 2.74
N MET A 78 -8.38 -2.18 3.45
CA MET A 78 -7.76 -2.81 4.63
C MET A 78 -8.82 -3.15 5.67
N THR A 79 -9.78 -2.26 5.93
CA THR A 79 -10.88 -2.52 6.86
C THR A 79 -11.71 -3.73 6.43
N ALA A 80 -12.09 -3.81 5.14
CA ALA A 80 -12.87 -4.92 4.61
C ALA A 80 -12.10 -6.25 4.68
N TYR A 81 -10.81 -6.24 4.29
CA TYR A 81 -9.96 -7.43 4.31
C TYR A 81 -9.74 -7.97 5.72
N VAL A 82 -9.45 -7.08 6.69
CA VAL A 82 -9.26 -7.46 8.09
C VAL A 82 -10.56 -7.97 8.72
N ALA A 83 -11.69 -7.33 8.42
CA ALA A 83 -12.99 -7.78 8.91
C ALA A 83 -13.37 -9.17 8.39
N ALA A 84 -13.01 -9.47 7.13
CA ALA A 84 -13.25 -10.78 6.54
C ALA A 84 -12.25 -11.87 6.99
N ASN A 85 -11.08 -11.47 7.53
CA ASN A 85 -9.99 -12.38 7.91
C ASN A 85 -9.45 -12.04 9.31
N PRO A 86 -10.27 -12.17 10.38
CA PRO A 86 -9.91 -11.71 11.72
C PRO A 86 -8.73 -12.48 12.33
N GLU A 87 -8.48 -13.72 11.89
CA GLU A 87 -7.38 -14.56 12.38
C GLU A 87 -6.05 -14.31 11.63
N HIS A 88 -6.09 -13.63 10.47
CA HIS A 88 -4.94 -13.38 9.59
C HIS A 88 -4.81 -11.90 9.24
N LYS A 89 -4.87 -11.04 10.26
CA LYS A 89 -4.97 -9.57 10.06
C LYS A 89 -3.76 -8.98 9.36
N LEU A 90 -2.54 -9.48 9.64
CA LEU A 90 -1.32 -8.98 9.02
C LEU A 90 -1.32 -9.27 7.51
N GLU A 91 -1.60 -10.52 7.15
CA GLU A 91 -1.70 -10.97 5.76
C GLU A 91 -2.84 -10.26 5.03
N ALA A 92 -3.97 -10.05 5.69
CA ALA A 92 -5.11 -9.32 5.15
C ALA A 92 -4.76 -7.86 4.84
N CYS A 93 -4.04 -7.17 5.74
CA CYS A 93 -3.54 -5.83 5.49
C CYS A 93 -2.57 -5.81 4.31
N ALA A 94 -1.60 -6.73 4.28
CA ALA A 94 -0.62 -6.82 3.21
C ALA A 94 -1.29 -7.09 1.84
N ALA A 95 -2.25 -8.01 1.80
CA ALA A 95 -3.02 -8.30 0.59
C ALA A 95 -3.80 -7.07 0.08
N ALA A 96 -4.41 -6.30 0.98
CA ALA A 96 -5.12 -5.06 0.60
C ALA A 96 -4.16 -4.01 0.00
N VAL A 97 -2.95 -3.88 0.55
CA VAL A 97 -1.92 -2.97 0.02
C VAL A 97 -1.45 -3.44 -1.36
N CYS A 98 -1.12 -4.75 -1.51
CA CYS A 98 -0.77 -5.32 -2.82
C CYS A 98 -1.87 -5.11 -3.85
N MET A 99 -3.13 -5.35 -3.46
CA MET A 99 -4.29 -5.18 -4.34
C MET A 99 -4.44 -3.74 -4.83
N MET A 100 -4.30 -2.76 -3.94
CA MET A 100 -4.37 -1.34 -4.32
C MET A 100 -3.24 -0.96 -5.28
N GLY A 101 -2.01 -1.35 -4.97
CA GLY A 101 -0.86 -1.07 -5.83
C GLY A 101 -0.98 -1.73 -7.20
N LEU A 102 -1.37 -3.01 -7.24
CA LEU A 102 -1.58 -3.75 -8.48
C LEU A 102 -2.73 -3.16 -9.31
N ALA A 103 -3.83 -2.73 -8.67
CA ALA A 103 -4.92 -2.03 -9.36
C ALA A 103 -4.43 -0.72 -9.99
N GLY A 104 -3.51 -0.01 -9.33
CA GLY A 104 -2.84 1.15 -9.92
C GLY A 104 -2.01 0.80 -11.15
N GLU A 105 -1.25 -0.29 -11.10
CA GLU A 105 -0.46 -0.77 -12.25
C GLU A 105 -1.37 -1.17 -13.43
N ILE A 106 -2.41 -1.95 -13.17
CA ILE A 106 -3.39 -2.37 -14.18
C ILE A 106 -4.14 -1.17 -14.76
N GLY A 107 -4.66 -0.29 -13.91
CA GLY A 107 -5.38 0.89 -14.35
C GLY A 107 -4.54 1.79 -15.23
N TYR A 108 -3.25 1.96 -14.91
CA TYR A 108 -2.32 2.75 -15.70
C TYR A 108 -2.01 2.12 -17.06
N SER A 109 -1.86 0.80 -17.12
CA SER A 109 -1.57 0.07 -18.37
C SER A 109 -2.68 0.20 -19.43
N HIS A 110 -3.89 0.56 -19.01
CA HIS A 110 -5.04 0.79 -19.88
C HIS A 110 -5.27 2.26 -20.23
N LEU A 111 -4.42 3.19 -19.78
CA LEU A 111 -4.57 4.60 -20.13
C LEU A 111 -4.13 4.88 -21.56
N GLU A 112 -4.95 5.66 -22.26
CA GLU A 112 -4.59 6.20 -23.56
C GLU A 112 -3.82 7.52 -23.41
N PRO A 113 -3.00 7.93 -24.41
CA PRO A 113 -2.15 9.11 -24.32
C PRO A 113 -2.83 10.43 -23.96
N HIS A 114 -4.13 10.55 -24.22
CA HIS A 114 -4.94 11.75 -23.97
C HIS A 114 -5.77 11.67 -22.69
N GLU A 115 -5.71 10.56 -21.96
CA GLU A 115 -6.45 10.37 -20.71
C GLU A 115 -5.64 10.87 -19.50
N GLY A 116 -6.35 11.45 -18.53
CA GLY A 116 -5.74 12.07 -17.35
C GLY A 116 -6.17 11.41 -16.04
N ASN A 117 -5.94 12.14 -14.94
CA ASN A 117 -6.15 11.66 -13.58
C ASN A 117 -7.58 11.15 -13.29
N ALA A 118 -8.61 11.76 -13.89
CA ALA A 118 -10.00 11.32 -13.68
C ALA A 118 -10.22 9.92 -14.25
N THR A 119 -9.80 9.68 -15.48
CA THR A 119 -9.87 8.36 -16.11
C THR A 119 -9.01 7.35 -15.35
N TYR A 120 -7.79 7.73 -14.96
CA TYR A 120 -6.92 6.85 -14.19
C TYR A 120 -7.57 6.42 -12.87
N LYS A 121 -8.17 7.35 -12.13
CA LYS A 121 -8.91 7.01 -10.90
C LYS A 121 -10.02 5.99 -11.15
N ASN A 122 -10.81 6.19 -12.20
CA ASN A 122 -11.87 5.26 -12.56
C ASN A 122 -11.31 3.88 -12.93
N ARG A 123 -10.22 3.82 -13.69
CA ARG A 123 -9.55 2.56 -14.05
C ARG A 123 -8.97 1.82 -12.85
N ILE A 124 -8.49 2.53 -11.81
CA ILE A 124 -8.09 1.92 -10.55
C ILE A 124 -9.31 1.25 -9.88
N ILE A 125 -10.44 1.95 -9.82
CA ILE A 125 -11.68 1.42 -9.22
C ILE A 125 -12.18 0.20 -10.01
N ASP A 126 -12.17 0.26 -11.33
CA ASP A 126 -12.55 -0.86 -12.20
C ASP A 126 -11.61 -2.06 -12.01
N ALA A 127 -10.29 -1.80 -11.90
CA ALA A 127 -9.31 -2.86 -11.65
C ALA A 127 -9.51 -3.51 -10.27
N LEU A 128 -9.85 -2.73 -9.23
CA LEU A 128 -10.21 -3.27 -7.92
C LEU A 128 -11.46 -4.15 -7.99
N TYR A 129 -12.49 -3.72 -8.72
CA TYR A 129 -13.72 -4.49 -8.90
C TYR A 129 -13.48 -5.81 -9.64
N CYS A 130 -12.63 -5.80 -10.66
CA CYS A 130 -12.32 -6.98 -11.49
C CYS A 130 -11.24 -7.89 -10.89
N MET A 131 -10.61 -7.49 -9.76
CA MET A 131 -9.52 -8.25 -9.16
C MET A 131 -10.00 -9.61 -8.65
N THR A 132 -9.30 -10.66 -9.07
CA THR A 132 -9.50 -12.01 -8.55
C THR A 132 -8.29 -12.44 -7.71
N GLY A 133 -8.46 -13.44 -6.85
CA GLY A 133 -7.33 -14.01 -6.08
C GLY A 133 -6.18 -14.42 -6.99
N LYS A 134 -6.48 -15.06 -8.12
CA LYS A 134 -5.46 -15.47 -9.10
C LYS A 134 -4.67 -14.28 -9.65
N VAL A 135 -5.34 -13.20 -10.04
CA VAL A 135 -4.68 -11.99 -10.54
C VAL A 135 -3.81 -11.35 -9.47
N LEU A 136 -4.30 -11.33 -8.22
CA LEU A 136 -3.53 -10.82 -7.09
C LEU A 136 -2.31 -11.67 -6.81
N ASP A 137 -2.44 -13.01 -6.77
CA ASP A 137 -1.34 -13.94 -6.50
C ASP A 137 -0.24 -13.85 -7.57
N GLU A 138 -0.63 -13.71 -8.84
CA GLU A 138 0.32 -13.59 -9.96
C GLU A 138 0.99 -12.20 -10.03
N GLY A 139 0.31 -11.15 -9.55
CA GLY A 139 0.78 -9.77 -9.66
C GLY A 139 1.39 -9.18 -8.38
N ALA A 140 1.23 -9.82 -7.23
CA ALA A 140 1.75 -9.31 -5.97
C ALA A 140 3.30 -9.36 -5.93
N LYS A 141 3.90 -8.23 -5.55
CA LYS A 141 5.36 -8.04 -5.46
C LYS A 141 5.72 -7.74 -4.02
N TYR A 142 6.02 -8.76 -3.25
CA TYR A 142 6.37 -8.59 -1.84
C TYR A 142 7.45 -9.57 -1.38
N GLU A 143 8.10 -9.22 -0.28
CA GLU A 143 8.96 -10.08 0.52
C GLU A 143 8.58 -9.94 1.99
N VAL A 144 8.91 -10.94 2.79
CA VAL A 144 8.63 -10.96 4.25
C VAL A 144 9.96 -10.98 5.01
N LEU A 145 10.15 -10.00 5.89
CA LEU A 145 11.34 -9.80 6.71
C LEU A 145 11.05 -9.93 8.21
#